data_a5c857f86b07f4219599534fcc54d823
#
_entry.id   a5c857f86b07f4219599534fcc54d823
#
_cell.length_a   1.000
_cell.length_b   1.000
_cell.length_c   1.000
_cell.angle_alpha   90.00
_cell.angle_beta   90.00
_cell.angle_gamma   90.00
#
_symmetry.space_group_name_H-M   'P 1'
#
loop_
_entity.id
_entity.type
_entity.pdbx_description
1 polymer ?
#
loop_
_entity_poly.entity_id
_entity_poly.type
_entity_poly.pdbx_seq_one_letter_code
_entity_poly.pdbx_strand_id
1 'polypeptide(L)'
;ITDLVGSAEDIARYDIMLVLGDKGNAHVDPYWKPEEPFQDAVYQNRIRWVWSRAPDQIIFSEEVGHYLTKQANKLNDKYNTHIKIFGTEAWKKLARISIAIAGYVVSTDETYKNIIIKKKHIDYAVKYLIEIYDNDIFKLGSYVRHERKYSTIDEDGIEVLQSCYDRAAGLLLQLEQVSESNKSQLTAASGLDRDAYNKIMSKLVAGMFIRYSGNKIIPTERFRLGMSKIDRNASVKGLGDINVGL
;
A
#
# COMPACT_ATOMS: atom_id res chain seq x y z
N ILE A 1 -1.14 -10.91 4.34
CA ILE A 1 0.25 -10.83 4.85
C ILE A 1 0.25 -10.81 6.37
N THR A 2 -0.57 -9.99 7.02
CA THR A 2 -0.69 -9.95 8.50
C THR A 2 -1.06 -11.30 9.11
N ASP A 3 -1.86 -12.12 8.44
CA ASP A 3 -2.21 -13.47 8.89
C ASP A 3 -1.02 -14.45 8.86
N LEU A 4 0.01 -14.14 8.07
CA LEU A 4 1.22 -14.97 7.94
C LEU A 4 2.38 -14.48 8.81
N VAL A 5 2.50 -13.18 9.01
CA VAL A 5 3.70 -12.55 9.60
C VAL A 5 3.40 -11.88 10.94
N GLY A 6 2.11 -11.74 11.31
CA GLY A 6 1.70 -11.11 12.55
C GLY A 6 1.43 -9.62 12.39
N SER A 7 2.15 -8.74 13.11
CA SER A 7 1.86 -7.32 13.15
C SER A 7 2.45 -6.54 11.96
N ALA A 8 1.90 -5.34 11.70
CA ALA A 8 2.44 -4.42 10.70
C ALA A 8 3.86 -3.95 11.06
N GLU A 9 4.17 -3.87 12.35
CA GLU A 9 5.50 -3.54 12.86
C GLU A 9 6.52 -4.62 12.52
N ASP A 10 6.14 -5.89 12.61
CA ASP A 10 7.02 -7.01 12.24
C ASP A 10 7.32 -7.00 10.75
N ILE A 11 6.30 -6.74 9.92
CA ILE A 11 6.48 -6.58 8.47
C ILE A 11 7.47 -5.45 8.15
N ALA A 12 7.38 -4.33 8.88
CA ALA A 12 8.27 -3.19 8.69
C ALA A 12 9.75 -3.47 9.02
N ARG A 13 10.07 -4.53 9.76
CA ARG A 13 11.45 -4.90 10.13
C ARG A 13 12.22 -5.63 9.02
N TYR A 14 11.52 -6.28 8.08
CA TYR A 14 12.20 -6.98 6.98
C TYR A 14 12.73 -6.00 5.95
N ASP A 15 13.97 -6.19 5.50
CA ASP A 15 14.55 -5.40 4.41
C ASP A 15 13.93 -5.77 3.06
N ILE A 16 13.65 -7.05 2.85
CA ILE A 16 13.02 -7.60 1.64
C ILE A 16 11.99 -8.65 2.06
N MET A 17 10.84 -8.64 1.40
CA MET A 17 9.83 -9.69 1.50
C MET A 17 9.59 -10.32 0.14
N LEU A 18 9.62 -11.63 0.09
CA LEU A 18 9.33 -12.41 -1.09
C LEU A 18 8.06 -13.22 -0.86
N VAL A 19 7.17 -13.19 -1.83
CA VAL A 19 6.00 -14.05 -1.84
C VAL A 19 6.21 -15.09 -2.93
N LEU A 20 6.27 -16.33 -2.51
CA LEU A 20 6.34 -17.49 -3.39
C LEU A 20 4.94 -18.06 -3.53
N GLY A 21 4.52 -18.31 -4.76
CA GLY A 21 3.23 -18.91 -5.08
C GLY A 21 3.39 -19.93 -6.19
N ASP A 22 2.53 -20.91 -6.15
CA ASP A 22 2.42 -21.88 -7.24
C ASP A 22 1.70 -21.20 -8.43
N LYS A 23 2.40 -21.05 -9.54
CA LYS A 23 1.78 -20.56 -10.80
C LYS A 23 1.06 -21.69 -11.55
N GLY A 24 0.90 -22.87 -10.95
CA GLY A 24 0.31 -24.06 -11.57
C GLY A 24 1.07 -24.47 -12.84
N ASN A 25 1.48 -25.72 -12.95
CA ASN A 25 2.11 -26.30 -14.14
C ASN A 25 3.46 -25.73 -14.60
N ALA A 26 4.25 -25.11 -13.71
CA ALA A 26 5.67 -24.96 -14.02
C ALA A 26 6.26 -26.40 -14.07
N HIS A 27 6.46 -26.91 -15.27
CA HIS A 27 7.26 -28.12 -15.47
C HIS A 27 8.68 -27.79 -14.97
N VAL A 28 8.96 -28.18 -13.73
CA VAL A 28 10.33 -28.17 -13.23
C VAL A 28 11.02 -29.35 -13.90
N ASP A 29 11.95 -29.07 -14.79
CA ASP A 29 12.84 -30.11 -15.30
C ASP A 29 13.69 -30.63 -14.12
N PRO A 30 13.48 -31.87 -13.66
CA PRO A 30 14.22 -32.38 -12.51
C PRO A 30 15.72 -32.56 -12.81
N TYR A 31 16.11 -32.50 -14.09
CA TYR A 31 17.50 -32.58 -14.55
C TYR A 31 18.11 -31.20 -14.82
N TRP A 32 17.32 -30.11 -14.70
CA TRP A 32 17.86 -28.76 -14.88
C TRP A 32 18.86 -28.45 -13.77
N LYS A 33 20.10 -28.30 -14.16
CA LYS A 33 21.16 -27.78 -13.28
C LYS A 33 21.41 -26.34 -13.69
N PRO A 34 21.29 -25.37 -12.75
CA PRO A 34 21.68 -24.02 -13.05
C PRO A 34 23.16 -24.00 -13.49
N GLU A 35 23.45 -23.35 -14.60
CA GLU A 35 24.83 -23.05 -14.94
C GLU A 35 25.35 -22.07 -13.90
N GLU A 36 26.24 -22.53 -13.04
CA GLU A 36 26.92 -21.67 -12.09
C GLU A 36 28.08 -20.98 -12.82
N PRO A 37 27.98 -19.66 -13.09
CA PRO A 37 29.01 -18.95 -13.88
C PRO A 37 30.36 -18.87 -13.14
N PHE A 38 30.38 -19.19 -11.85
CA PHE A 38 31.59 -19.17 -11.02
C PHE A 38 31.60 -20.35 -10.04
N GLN A 39 32.81 -20.74 -9.64
CA GLN A 39 32.99 -21.76 -8.59
C GLN A 39 32.48 -21.23 -7.23
N ASP A 40 31.92 -22.09 -6.40
CA ASP A 40 31.43 -21.78 -5.06
C ASP A 40 32.42 -20.99 -4.20
N ALA A 41 33.72 -21.31 -4.32
CA ALA A 41 34.79 -20.59 -3.61
C ALA A 41 34.84 -19.09 -3.94
N VAL A 42 34.50 -18.69 -5.18
CA VAL A 42 34.47 -17.28 -5.59
C VAL A 42 33.33 -16.55 -4.88
N TYR A 43 32.15 -17.17 -4.82
CA TYR A 43 31.00 -16.59 -4.10
C TYR A 43 31.27 -16.50 -2.60
N GLN A 44 31.80 -17.54 -1.99
CA GLN A 44 32.15 -17.56 -0.56
C GLN A 44 33.17 -16.48 -0.21
N ASN A 45 34.22 -16.33 -1.00
CA ASN A 45 35.26 -15.32 -0.79
C ASN A 45 34.69 -13.91 -0.94
N ARG A 46 33.78 -13.69 -1.89
CA ARG A 46 33.09 -12.41 -2.08
C ARG A 46 32.21 -12.06 -0.87
N ILE A 47 31.43 -13.01 -0.38
CA ILE A 47 30.59 -12.84 0.82
C ILE A 47 31.46 -12.52 2.03
N ARG A 48 32.54 -13.27 2.25
CA ARG A 48 33.49 -13.03 3.34
C ARG A 48 34.13 -11.67 3.24
N TRP A 49 34.51 -11.24 2.03
CA TRP A 49 35.09 -9.94 1.79
C TRP A 49 34.11 -8.82 2.12
N VAL A 50 32.84 -8.90 1.71
CA VAL A 50 31.81 -7.90 2.06
C VAL A 50 31.58 -7.84 3.56
N TRP A 51 31.43 -9.00 4.21
CA TRP A 51 31.15 -9.09 5.64
C TRP A 51 32.33 -8.65 6.54
N SER A 52 33.55 -8.67 6.02
CA SER A 52 34.73 -8.18 6.74
C SER A 52 34.90 -6.67 6.66
N ARG A 53 34.03 -5.94 5.96
CA ARG A 53 34.11 -4.48 5.86
C ARG A 53 33.57 -3.82 7.12
N ALA A 54 34.37 -2.90 7.68
CA ALA A 54 33.91 -2.03 8.75
C ALA A 54 32.99 -0.91 8.20
N PRO A 55 32.16 -0.28 9.02
CA PRO A 55 31.24 0.76 8.56
C PRO A 55 31.92 1.94 7.84
N ASP A 56 33.12 2.32 8.27
CA ASP A 56 33.94 3.38 7.67
C ASP A 56 34.53 3.00 6.29
N GLN A 57 34.49 1.72 5.96
CA GLN A 57 34.89 1.20 4.65
C GLN A 57 33.72 1.13 3.65
N ILE A 58 32.53 1.59 4.03
CA ILE A 58 31.35 1.65 3.16
C ILE A 58 31.11 3.10 2.79
N ILE A 59 31.44 3.46 1.56
CA ILE A 59 31.52 4.86 1.14
C ILE A 59 30.30 5.27 0.32
N PHE A 60 29.56 6.22 0.85
CA PHE A 60 28.55 7.00 0.14
C PHE A 60 29.07 8.42 -0.02
N SER A 61 29.15 8.94 -1.24
CA SER A 61 29.33 10.38 -1.42
C SER A 61 28.05 11.11 -0.97
N GLU A 62 28.16 12.38 -0.62
CA GLU A 62 27.02 13.21 -0.23
C GLU A 62 25.92 13.19 -1.31
N GLU A 63 26.31 13.35 -2.57
CA GLU A 63 25.39 13.30 -3.72
C GLU A 63 24.63 11.97 -3.80
N VAL A 64 25.33 10.86 -3.57
CA VAL A 64 24.73 9.50 -3.58
C VAL A 64 23.82 9.31 -2.37
N GLY A 65 24.16 9.85 -1.22
CA GLY A 65 23.34 9.84 -0.02
C GLY A 65 22.02 10.59 -0.22
N HIS A 66 22.05 11.79 -0.78
CA HIS A 66 20.86 12.55 -1.15
C HIS A 66 20.00 11.81 -2.20
N TYR A 67 20.65 11.22 -3.20
CA TYR A 67 19.96 10.43 -4.22
C TYR A 67 19.25 9.22 -3.61
N LEU A 68 19.90 8.49 -2.72
CA LEU A 68 19.34 7.36 -1.99
C LEU A 68 18.08 7.76 -1.21
N THR A 69 18.16 8.84 -0.43
CA THR A 69 17.01 9.35 0.34
C THR A 69 15.84 9.72 -0.57
N LYS A 70 16.10 10.37 -1.70
CA LYS A 70 15.07 10.71 -2.70
C LYS A 70 14.39 9.47 -3.25
N GLN A 71 15.15 8.42 -3.60
CA GLN A 71 14.59 7.17 -4.11
C GLN A 71 13.83 6.39 -3.03
N ALA A 72 14.32 6.37 -1.81
CA ALA A 72 13.64 5.75 -0.68
C ALA A 72 12.28 6.39 -0.40
N ASN A 73 12.20 7.73 -0.45
CA ASN A 73 10.94 8.44 -0.31
C ASN A 73 9.95 8.08 -1.44
N LYS A 74 10.42 8.00 -2.70
CA LYS A 74 9.57 7.56 -3.81
C LYS A 74 9.02 6.14 -3.62
N LEU A 75 9.84 5.20 -3.14
CA LEU A 75 9.39 3.85 -2.83
C LEU A 75 8.36 3.85 -1.69
N ASN A 76 8.63 4.64 -0.64
CA ASN A 76 7.70 4.78 0.47
C ASN A 76 6.36 5.34 0.01
N ASP A 77 6.36 6.40 -0.82
CA ASP A 77 5.14 7.00 -1.38
C ASP A 77 4.41 6.01 -2.30
N LYS A 78 5.15 5.26 -3.12
CA LYS A 78 4.56 4.27 -4.03
C LYS A 78 3.81 3.19 -3.27
N TYR A 79 4.37 2.69 -2.17
CA TYR A 79 3.83 1.58 -1.38
C TYR A 79 3.23 2.01 -0.03
N ASN A 80 2.84 3.27 0.10
CA ASN A 80 2.24 3.80 1.32
C ASN A 80 0.81 3.28 1.49
N THR A 81 0.62 2.42 2.48
CA THR A 81 -0.65 1.86 2.91
C THR A 81 -0.69 1.85 4.44
N HIS A 82 -1.77 1.33 5.01
CA HIS A 82 -1.82 1.04 6.44
C HIS A 82 -0.73 0.03 6.88
N ILE A 83 -0.26 -0.83 5.96
CA ILE A 83 0.91 -1.70 6.17
C ILE A 83 2.14 -0.98 5.61
N LYS A 84 2.93 -0.37 6.47
CA LYS A 84 4.12 0.39 6.06
C LYS A 84 5.30 -0.54 5.83
N ILE A 85 5.43 -1.08 4.62
CA ILE A 85 6.54 -1.97 4.25
C ILE A 85 7.89 -1.26 4.35
N PHE A 86 7.95 -0.01 3.91
CA PHE A 86 9.18 0.79 3.98
C PHE A 86 9.26 1.63 5.26
N GLY A 87 8.18 2.30 5.63
CA GLY A 87 8.12 3.13 6.84
C GLY A 87 9.14 4.28 6.86
N THR A 88 9.41 4.79 8.06
CA THR A 88 10.37 5.89 8.28
C THR A 88 11.82 5.49 7.99
N GLU A 89 12.13 4.19 7.99
CA GLU A 89 13.46 3.65 7.77
C GLU A 89 13.70 3.16 6.34
N ALA A 90 12.83 3.56 5.38
CA ALA A 90 12.95 3.19 3.98
C ALA A 90 14.37 3.40 3.41
N TRP A 91 15.03 4.49 3.80
CA TRP A 91 16.38 4.79 3.36
C TRP A 91 17.42 3.78 3.89
N LYS A 92 17.27 3.28 5.13
CA LYS A 92 18.17 2.26 5.69
C LYS A 92 18.03 0.94 4.93
N LYS A 93 16.81 0.52 4.61
CA LYS A 93 16.56 -0.69 3.83
C LYS A 93 17.18 -0.58 2.44
N LEU A 94 16.92 0.53 1.75
CA LEU A 94 17.49 0.76 0.42
C LEU A 94 19.01 0.85 0.46
N ALA A 95 19.60 1.46 1.50
CA ALA A 95 21.05 1.51 1.70
C ALA A 95 21.64 0.10 1.82
N ARG A 96 21.09 -0.77 2.68
CA ARG A 96 21.57 -2.14 2.89
C ARG A 96 21.54 -2.96 1.60
N ILE A 97 20.45 -2.86 0.82
CA ILE A 97 20.33 -3.55 -0.46
C ILE A 97 21.36 -2.99 -1.46
N SER A 98 21.53 -1.67 -1.50
CA SER A 98 22.52 -1.03 -2.40
C SER A 98 23.96 -1.41 -2.04
N ILE A 99 24.26 -1.56 -0.76
CA ILE A 99 25.58 -2.04 -0.28
C ILE A 99 25.78 -3.49 -0.72
N ALA A 100 24.77 -4.34 -0.54
CA ALA A 100 24.85 -5.73 -0.96
C ALA A 100 25.08 -5.87 -2.47
N ILE A 101 24.39 -5.05 -3.28
CA ILE A 101 24.61 -5.00 -4.75
C ILE A 101 26.01 -4.51 -5.08
N ALA A 102 26.48 -3.42 -4.44
CA ALA A 102 27.82 -2.89 -4.66
C ALA A 102 28.91 -3.92 -4.29
N GLY A 103 28.70 -4.64 -3.18
CA GLY A 103 29.57 -5.74 -2.77
C GLY A 103 29.52 -6.91 -3.75
N TYR A 104 28.34 -7.27 -4.24
CA TYR A 104 28.15 -8.33 -5.22
C TYR A 104 28.90 -8.06 -6.52
N VAL A 105 28.88 -6.83 -7.02
CA VAL A 105 29.63 -6.44 -8.23
C VAL A 105 31.06 -5.97 -7.96
N VAL A 106 31.55 -6.11 -6.73
CA VAL A 106 32.90 -5.71 -6.29
C VAL A 106 33.21 -4.25 -6.65
N SER A 107 32.27 -3.33 -6.34
CA SER A 107 32.46 -1.89 -6.56
C SER A 107 33.35 -1.31 -5.49
N THR A 108 34.64 -1.16 -5.81
CA THR A 108 35.69 -0.77 -4.86
C THR A 108 36.49 0.42 -5.34
N ASP A 109 37.35 0.93 -4.46
CA ASP A 109 38.51 1.73 -4.82
C ASP A 109 39.68 0.86 -5.36
N GLU A 110 40.77 1.49 -5.75
CA GLU A 110 41.95 0.80 -6.26
C GLU A 110 42.64 -0.11 -5.22
N THR A 111 42.39 0.14 -3.95
CA THR A 111 42.99 -0.64 -2.85
C THR A 111 42.18 -1.88 -2.47
N TYR A 112 40.98 -2.06 -3.00
CA TYR A 112 40.00 -3.10 -2.65
C TYR A 112 39.61 -3.11 -1.15
N LYS A 113 39.86 -2.01 -0.43
CA LYS A 113 39.54 -1.89 0.98
C LYS A 113 38.12 -1.35 1.21
N ASN A 114 37.65 -0.49 0.33
CA ASN A 114 36.38 0.19 0.50
C ASN A 114 35.34 -0.30 -0.51
N ILE A 115 34.09 -0.40 -0.08
CA ILE A 115 32.93 -0.59 -0.98
C ILE A 115 32.43 0.78 -1.35
N ILE A 116 32.40 1.08 -2.64
CA ILE A 116 31.93 2.38 -3.15
C ILE A 116 30.52 2.23 -3.73
N ILE A 117 29.57 2.89 -3.09
CA ILE A 117 28.19 2.92 -3.55
C ILE A 117 28.03 4.02 -4.60
N LYS A 118 27.42 3.67 -5.74
CA LYS A 118 27.13 4.58 -6.86
C LYS A 118 25.62 4.60 -7.12
N LYS A 119 25.12 5.66 -7.77
CA LYS A 119 23.69 5.80 -8.13
C LYS A 119 23.14 4.55 -8.83
N LYS A 120 23.89 3.93 -9.73
CA LYS A 120 23.50 2.71 -10.45
C LYS A 120 23.15 1.53 -9.51
N HIS A 121 23.79 1.43 -8.34
CA HIS A 121 23.49 0.37 -7.38
C HIS A 121 22.14 0.63 -6.70
N ILE A 122 21.84 1.90 -6.44
CA ILE A 122 20.54 2.33 -5.91
C ILE A 122 19.44 2.11 -6.94
N ASP A 123 19.67 2.47 -8.20
CA ASP A 123 18.71 2.26 -9.29
C ASP A 123 18.38 0.78 -9.47
N TYR A 124 19.39 -0.08 -9.43
CA TYR A 124 19.18 -1.52 -9.49
C TYR A 124 18.40 -2.04 -8.29
N ALA A 125 18.72 -1.56 -7.08
CA ALA A 125 17.99 -1.93 -5.87
C ALA A 125 16.51 -1.52 -5.96
N VAL A 126 16.24 -0.30 -6.43
CA VAL A 126 14.87 0.20 -6.63
C VAL A 126 14.12 -0.66 -7.65
N LYS A 127 14.75 -0.93 -8.81
CA LYS A 127 14.16 -1.80 -9.85
C LYS A 127 13.84 -3.18 -9.31
N TYR A 128 14.78 -3.79 -8.62
CA TYR A 128 14.63 -5.12 -8.01
C TYR A 128 13.46 -5.17 -6.99
N LEU A 129 13.36 -4.16 -6.11
CA LEU A 129 12.26 -4.07 -5.16
C LEU A 129 10.90 -3.89 -5.86
N ILE A 130 10.84 -3.08 -6.92
CA ILE A 130 9.62 -2.90 -7.70
C ILE A 130 9.21 -4.20 -8.38
N GLU A 131 10.14 -4.93 -8.99
CA GLU A 131 9.88 -6.23 -9.61
C GLU A 131 9.35 -7.26 -8.61
N ILE A 132 9.88 -7.29 -7.39
CA ILE A 132 9.41 -8.18 -6.33
C ILE A 132 7.99 -7.80 -5.88
N TYR A 133 7.75 -6.52 -5.61
CA TYR A 133 6.51 -6.09 -4.97
C TYR A 133 5.35 -5.92 -5.95
N ASP A 134 5.63 -5.67 -7.22
CA ASP A 134 4.62 -5.54 -8.28
C ASP A 134 4.40 -6.84 -9.08
N ASN A 135 5.08 -7.94 -8.72
CA ASN A 135 4.88 -9.20 -9.41
C ASN A 135 3.43 -9.72 -9.28
N ASP A 136 3.05 -10.64 -10.17
CA ASP A 136 1.67 -11.17 -10.26
C ASP A 136 1.19 -11.92 -9.02
N ILE A 137 2.11 -12.38 -8.17
CA ILE A 137 1.80 -13.11 -6.94
C ILE A 137 1.60 -12.14 -5.78
N PHE A 138 2.53 -11.20 -5.58
CA PHE A 138 2.46 -10.25 -4.47
C PHE A 138 1.45 -9.13 -4.73
N LYS A 139 1.44 -8.56 -5.95
CA LYS A 139 0.51 -7.52 -6.41
C LYS A 139 0.38 -6.31 -5.46
N LEU A 140 1.45 -5.99 -4.74
CA LEU A 140 1.40 -4.93 -3.72
C LEU A 140 1.02 -3.59 -4.32
N GLY A 141 1.57 -3.22 -5.47
CA GLY A 141 1.22 -1.96 -6.13
C GLY A 141 -0.26 -1.88 -6.55
N SER A 142 -0.86 -3.02 -6.91
CA SER A 142 -2.31 -3.09 -7.20
C SER A 142 -3.14 -2.93 -5.93
N TYR A 143 -2.71 -3.57 -4.85
CA TYR A 143 -3.32 -3.43 -3.54
C TYR A 143 -3.27 -1.97 -3.04
N VAL A 144 -2.11 -1.31 -3.14
CA VAL A 144 -1.94 0.11 -2.79
C VAL A 144 -2.87 1.00 -3.59
N ARG A 145 -2.98 0.79 -4.91
CA ARG A 145 -3.91 1.57 -5.74
C ARG A 145 -5.36 1.35 -5.34
N HIS A 146 -5.72 0.12 -4.98
CA HIS A 146 -7.06 -0.19 -4.50
C HIS A 146 -7.36 0.48 -3.15
N GLU A 147 -6.46 0.37 -2.18
CA GLU A 147 -6.57 1.03 -0.87
C GLU A 147 -6.69 2.56 -1.00
N ARG A 148 -5.92 3.20 -1.89
CA ARG A 148 -6.01 4.64 -2.12
C ARG A 148 -7.39 5.09 -2.58
N LYS A 149 -8.13 4.25 -3.34
CA LYS A 149 -9.50 4.56 -3.74
C LYS A 149 -10.47 4.62 -2.55
N TYR A 150 -10.18 3.90 -1.47
CA TYR A 150 -10.95 3.98 -0.24
C TYR A 150 -10.54 5.13 0.69
N SER A 151 -9.40 5.77 0.44
CA SER A 151 -8.84 6.83 1.29
C SER A 151 -8.81 8.21 0.63
N THR A 152 -9.21 8.34 -0.64
CA THR A 152 -9.30 9.62 -1.35
C THR A 152 -10.69 9.83 -1.93
N ILE A 153 -11.11 11.08 -2.12
CA ILE A 153 -12.38 11.43 -2.77
C ILE A 153 -12.16 12.51 -3.82
N ASP A 154 -12.73 12.29 -5.00
CA ASP A 154 -12.80 13.19 -6.13
C ASP A 154 -14.16 13.93 -6.18
N GLU A 155 -14.34 14.85 -7.10
CA GLU A 155 -15.58 15.61 -7.26
C GLU A 155 -16.77 14.71 -7.57
N ASP A 156 -16.61 13.75 -8.49
CA ASP A 156 -17.66 12.76 -8.82
C ASP A 156 -18.11 11.97 -7.60
N GLY A 157 -17.14 11.60 -6.74
CA GLY A 157 -17.43 10.91 -5.48
C GLY A 157 -18.23 11.78 -4.51
N ILE A 158 -17.93 13.08 -4.44
CA ILE A 158 -18.68 14.02 -3.61
C ILE A 158 -20.13 14.14 -4.12
N GLU A 159 -20.34 14.26 -5.42
CA GLU A 159 -21.68 14.33 -6.04
C GLU A 159 -22.50 13.06 -5.76
N VAL A 160 -21.89 11.89 -5.93
CA VAL A 160 -22.55 10.62 -5.62
C VAL A 160 -22.95 10.55 -4.16
N LEU A 161 -22.06 10.97 -3.24
CA LEU A 161 -22.32 10.95 -1.81
C LEU A 161 -23.40 11.97 -1.44
N GLN A 162 -23.38 13.18 -2.04
CA GLN A 162 -24.43 14.18 -1.89
C GLN A 162 -25.79 13.64 -2.32
N SER A 163 -25.88 13.02 -3.51
CA SER A 163 -27.11 12.37 -3.99
C SER A 163 -27.62 11.25 -3.05
N CYS A 164 -26.73 10.56 -2.35
CA CYS A 164 -27.11 9.58 -1.32
C CYS A 164 -27.59 10.28 -0.05
N TYR A 165 -26.93 11.36 0.36
CA TYR A 165 -27.27 12.14 1.54
C TYR A 165 -28.66 12.79 1.40
N ASP A 166 -28.96 13.40 0.27
CA ASP A 166 -30.24 14.06 -0.01
C ASP A 166 -31.44 13.10 0.06
N ARG A 167 -31.20 11.80 -0.16
CA ARG A 167 -32.21 10.75 -0.12
C ARG A 167 -32.27 9.98 1.18
N ALA A 168 -31.19 9.93 1.91
CA ALA A 168 -31.03 9.05 3.07
C ALA A 168 -30.09 9.65 4.12
N ALA A 169 -30.29 10.93 4.46
CA ALA A 169 -29.43 11.65 5.42
C ALA A 169 -29.29 10.89 6.75
N GLY A 170 -30.38 10.37 7.31
CA GLY A 170 -30.36 9.63 8.57
C GLY A 170 -29.45 8.39 8.54
N LEU A 171 -29.46 7.64 7.42
CA LEU A 171 -28.59 6.49 7.22
C LEU A 171 -27.11 6.88 7.17
N LEU A 172 -26.77 7.94 6.41
CA LEU A 172 -25.40 8.38 6.26
C LEU A 172 -24.86 9.00 7.55
N LEU A 173 -25.65 9.77 8.28
CA LEU A 173 -25.28 10.33 9.58
C LEU A 173 -25.02 9.22 10.60
N GLN A 174 -25.82 8.16 10.59
CA GLN A 174 -25.58 6.99 11.44
C GLN A 174 -24.29 6.27 11.09
N LEU A 175 -24.02 6.08 9.78
CA LEU A 175 -22.75 5.49 9.32
C LEU A 175 -21.53 6.34 9.69
N GLU A 176 -21.68 7.67 9.74
CA GLU A 176 -20.61 8.59 10.15
C GLU A 176 -20.25 8.43 11.64
N GLN A 177 -21.21 8.14 12.49
CA GLN A 177 -21.01 8.05 13.94
C GLN A 177 -20.40 6.72 14.41
N VAL A 178 -20.38 5.71 13.55
CA VAL A 178 -19.93 4.36 13.91
C VAL A 178 -18.68 3.95 13.18
N SER A 179 -17.85 3.13 13.82
CA SER A 179 -16.71 2.50 13.14
C SER A 179 -17.13 1.27 12.33
N GLU A 180 -18.19 0.57 12.81
CA GLU A 180 -18.78 -0.59 12.14
C GLU A 180 -20.25 -0.72 12.55
N SER A 181 -21.09 -1.25 11.68
CA SER A 181 -22.51 -1.52 11.94
C SER A 181 -22.97 -2.83 11.35
N ASN A 182 -24.02 -3.42 11.94
CA ASN A 182 -24.70 -4.57 11.35
C ASN A 182 -25.81 -4.12 10.39
N LYS A 183 -26.02 -4.91 9.32
CA LYS A 183 -27.04 -4.62 8.30
C LYS A 183 -28.43 -4.41 8.90
N SER A 184 -28.83 -5.23 9.88
CA SER A 184 -30.13 -5.13 10.54
C SER A 184 -30.33 -3.81 11.31
N GLN A 185 -29.29 -3.36 12.00
CA GLN A 185 -29.31 -2.09 12.74
C GLN A 185 -29.47 -0.89 11.80
N LEU A 186 -28.70 -0.87 10.70
CA LEU A 186 -28.77 0.21 9.72
C LEU A 186 -30.11 0.23 8.97
N THR A 187 -30.67 -0.93 8.64
CA THR A 187 -31.99 -1.01 7.99
C THR A 187 -33.07 -0.47 8.90
N ALA A 188 -33.09 -0.87 10.17
CA ALA A 188 -34.09 -0.43 11.14
C ALA A 188 -34.02 1.09 11.40
N ALA A 189 -32.81 1.64 11.47
CA ALA A 189 -32.59 3.06 11.77
C ALA A 189 -32.72 3.97 10.55
N SER A 190 -32.65 3.43 9.32
CA SER A 190 -32.71 4.23 8.09
C SER A 190 -34.09 4.80 7.80
N GLY A 191 -35.16 4.16 8.29
CA GLY A 191 -36.53 4.52 7.96
C GLY A 191 -36.93 4.32 6.49
N LEU A 192 -36.03 3.72 5.67
CA LEU A 192 -36.23 3.50 4.25
C LEU A 192 -36.92 2.17 3.98
N ASP A 193 -37.70 2.12 2.90
CA ASP A 193 -38.15 0.84 2.38
C ASP A 193 -36.96 0.01 1.87
N ARG A 194 -37.18 -1.30 1.71
CA ARG A 194 -36.12 -2.25 1.35
C ARG A 194 -35.43 -1.92 0.02
N ASP A 195 -36.18 -1.43 -0.96
CA ASP A 195 -35.64 -1.16 -2.29
C ASP A 195 -34.82 0.13 -2.31
N ALA A 196 -35.30 1.18 -1.65
CA ALA A 196 -34.56 2.43 -1.47
C ALA A 196 -33.27 2.19 -0.68
N TYR A 197 -33.34 1.42 0.43
CA TYR A 197 -32.17 1.03 1.20
C TYR A 197 -31.13 0.32 0.35
N ASN A 198 -31.55 -0.72 -0.41
CA ASN A 198 -30.62 -1.48 -1.25
C ASN A 198 -29.99 -0.63 -2.35
N LYS A 199 -30.74 0.29 -2.97
CA LYS A 199 -30.23 1.24 -3.97
C LYS A 199 -29.14 2.15 -3.40
N ILE A 200 -29.37 2.72 -2.21
CA ILE A 200 -28.39 3.58 -1.54
C ILE A 200 -27.17 2.76 -1.17
N MET A 201 -27.33 1.61 -0.55
CA MET A 201 -26.21 0.74 -0.16
C MET A 201 -25.38 0.30 -1.38
N SER A 202 -26.02 -0.04 -2.51
CA SER A 202 -25.33 -0.38 -3.74
C SER A 202 -24.48 0.80 -4.27
N LYS A 203 -25.01 2.03 -4.22
CA LYS A 203 -24.24 3.23 -4.57
C LYS A 203 -23.06 3.47 -3.65
N LEU A 204 -23.26 3.31 -2.33
CA LEU A 204 -22.20 3.49 -1.35
C LEU A 204 -21.08 2.46 -1.53
N VAL A 205 -21.42 1.20 -1.86
CA VAL A 205 -20.44 0.15 -2.18
C VAL A 205 -19.72 0.46 -3.49
N ALA A 206 -20.47 0.78 -4.56
CA ALA A 206 -19.90 1.11 -5.87
C ALA A 206 -18.96 2.33 -5.80
N GLY A 207 -19.31 3.34 -4.99
CA GLY A 207 -18.50 4.52 -4.72
C GLY A 207 -17.34 4.27 -3.74
N MET A 208 -17.19 3.03 -3.22
CA MET A 208 -16.17 2.66 -2.24
C MET A 208 -16.26 3.45 -0.92
N PHE A 209 -17.44 3.91 -0.55
CA PHE A 209 -17.70 4.63 0.70
C PHE A 209 -17.85 3.68 1.89
N ILE A 210 -18.29 2.46 1.63
CA ILE A 210 -18.42 1.41 2.63
C ILE A 210 -17.83 0.09 2.11
N ARG A 211 -17.43 -0.76 3.03
CA ARG A 211 -17.01 -2.14 2.74
C ARG A 211 -17.69 -3.11 3.67
N TYR A 212 -17.84 -4.35 3.22
CA TYR A 212 -18.34 -5.44 4.03
C TYR A 212 -17.18 -6.25 4.64
N SER A 213 -17.32 -6.62 5.90
CA SER A 213 -16.45 -7.58 6.59
C SER A 213 -17.34 -8.60 7.28
N GLY A 214 -17.57 -9.74 6.63
CA GLY A 214 -18.62 -10.67 7.04
C GLY A 214 -20.01 -9.98 7.05
N ASN A 215 -20.69 -9.99 8.19
CA ASN A 215 -21.98 -9.33 8.37
C ASN A 215 -21.90 -7.85 8.79
N LYS A 216 -20.68 -7.31 8.89
CA LYS A 216 -20.44 -5.92 9.31
C LYS A 216 -20.28 -5.01 8.10
N ILE A 217 -20.77 -3.79 8.24
CA ILE A 217 -20.62 -2.68 7.31
C ILE A 217 -19.66 -1.68 7.95
N ILE A 218 -18.59 -1.36 7.26
CA ILE A 218 -17.50 -0.51 7.74
C ILE A 218 -17.40 0.70 6.82
N PRO A 219 -17.65 1.93 7.33
CA PRO A 219 -17.39 3.16 6.59
C PRO A 219 -15.90 3.32 6.31
N THR A 220 -15.57 3.77 5.08
CA THR A 220 -14.20 3.98 4.65
C THR A 220 -13.72 5.40 4.96
N GLU A 221 -12.41 5.66 4.82
CA GLU A 221 -11.87 7.02 4.92
C GLU A 221 -12.44 7.92 3.82
N ARG A 222 -12.64 7.38 2.59
CA ARG A 222 -13.33 8.08 1.49
C ARG A 222 -14.72 8.58 1.90
N PHE A 223 -15.48 7.76 2.64
CA PHE A 223 -16.78 8.15 3.17
C PHE A 223 -16.66 9.33 4.12
N ARG A 224 -15.76 9.23 5.11
CA ARG A 224 -15.57 10.28 6.11
C ARG A 224 -15.13 11.61 5.50
N LEU A 225 -14.17 11.56 4.56
CA LEU A 225 -13.74 12.73 3.79
C LEU A 225 -14.87 13.32 2.96
N GLY A 226 -15.71 12.47 2.36
CA GLY A 226 -16.87 12.91 1.61
C GLY A 226 -17.89 13.59 2.51
N MET A 227 -18.25 12.99 3.64
CA MET A 227 -19.18 13.55 4.63
C MET A 227 -18.74 14.93 5.15
N SER A 228 -17.43 15.20 5.21
CA SER A 228 -16.92 16.53 5.58
C SER A 228 -17.04 17.58 4.47
N LYS A 229 -17.29 17.18 3.22
CA LYS A 229 -17.32 18.06 2.05
C LYS A 229 -18.72 18.27 1.46
N ILE A 230 -19.69 17.42 1.78
CA ILE A 230 -21.07 17.56 1.29
C ILE A 230 -21.78 18.76 1.94
N ASP A 231 -22.73 19.38 1.21
CA ASP A 231 -23.61 20.40 1.75
C ASP A 231 -24.76 19.76 2.52
N ARG A 232 -24.68 19.83 3.85
CA ARG A 232 -25.70 19.27 4.75
C ARG A 232 -26.98 20.12 4.80
N ASN A 233 -26.95 21.35 4.33
CA ASN A 233 -28.10 22.26 4.35
C ASN A 233 -28.97 22.15 3.09
N ALA A 234 -28.47 21.53 2.02
CA ALA A 234 -29.21 21.36 0.77
C ALA A 234 -30.52 20.57 0.98
N SER A 235 -30.49 19.56 1.85
CA SER A 235 -31.63 18.69 2.13
C SER A 235 -32.78 19.38 2.91
N VAL A 236 -32.48 20.49 3.60
CA VAL A 236 -33.50 21.23 4.40
C VAL A 236 -34.33 22.16 3.49
N LYS A 237 -33.80 22.61 2.37
CA LYS A 237 -34.51 23.49 1.42
C LYS A 237 -35.63 22.80 0.63
N GLY A 238 -35.57 21.47 0.49
CA GLY A 238 -36.62 20.67 -0.21
C GLY A 238 -37.86 20.35 0.63
N LEU A 239 -37.83 20.59 1.92
CA LEU A 239 -38.97 20.34 2.84
C LEU A 239 -39.78 21.60 3.19
N GLY A 240 -39.34 22.77 2.68
CA GLY A 240 -39.92 24.09 3.04
C GLY A 240 -41.15 24.54 2.24
N ASP A 241 -41.55 23.85 1.17
CA ASP A 241 -42.65 24.28 0.29
C ASP A 241 -43.87 23.35 0.32
N ILE A 242 -44.17 22.77 1.48
CA ILE A 242 -45.53 22.26 1.72
C ILE A 242 -46.33 23.41 2.33
N ASN A 243 -46.86 24.22 1.43
CA ASN A 243 -47.88 25.22 1.77
C ASN A 243 -49.06 24.53 2.42
N VAL A 244 -49.24 24.75 3.71
CA VAL A 244 -50.48 24.42 4.42
C VAL A 244 -51.48 25.46 3.97
N GLY A 245 -52.19 25.20 2.89
CA GLY A 245 -53.41 25.95 2.53
C GLY A 245 -54.51 25.63 3.56
N LEU A 246 -54.86 26.66 4.32
CA LEU A 246 -56.09 26.77 5.01
C LEU A 246 -57.22 27.20 4.07
#